data_976459796a3f8ef54e779be2cc1bbcef
#
_entry.id   976459796a3f8ef54e779be2cc1bbcef
#
_cell.length_a   1.000
_cell.length_b   1.000
_cell.length_c   1.000
_cell.angle_alpha   90.00
_cell.angle_beta   90.00
_cell.angle_gamma   90.00
#
_symmetry.space_group_name_H-M   'P 1'
#
loop_
_entity.id
_entity.type
_entity.pdbx_description
1 polymer ?
#
loop_
_entity_poly.entity_id
_entity_poly.type
_entity_poly.pdbx_seq_one_letter_code
_entity_poly.pdbx_strand_id
1 'polypeptide(L)'
;MDNKDNYYNTKDFRDLLQRYEKSIALGKQEYFESDELSDIAEYYYNNGKRKEAVSVLDYAMQLHPGSALPLVFRGRMALIDEKDVNKARQYVSLIDNQLDLDCLYLKAEIMIVDNDVDGADRFLLENMDRIDEDDVPDYVLDIATMFIDYNLPDKAEQWLERSDEDDLADYREVKARIAFAKGDYEQSEKLFEQLLDEDPYSGRYWNSLASTQFMSNRINDSITSSEYSIAINPNDVEAILNKANGLFSLGNFAEALKYYERYSRLCPEEGAASLFMGNCLLNMGKADEALSRYETALRMLNEQHFGTAEVLQCLAFTYSQLDRMDEATKCIDEALRLPDINRNEVLVVRGHIMLEHGKVKQAITSFIDAYRGSSFSQDIFFRIAISVYDCGYPTIAYRMFKSYTDVHADDNGEGLAYLASCCKHIHRHDEYMKYLEMACRKNPEEARKILGGDFPEGMEPKDYYDYEKSRS
;
A
#
# COMPACT_ATOMS: atom_id res chain seq x y z
N MET A 1 11.12 17.88 -1.08
CA MET A 1 11.36 17.06 0.14
C MET A 1 12.85 16.78 0.36
N ASP A 2 13.65 16.45 -0.65
CA ASP A 2 15.11 16.22 -0.51
C ASP A 2 15.88 17.39 0.14
N ASN A 3 15.40 18.62 -0.03
CA ASN A 3 16.01 19.79 0.59
C ASN A 3 15.81 19.83 2.12
N LYS A 4 14.72 19.23 2.64
CA LYS A 4 14.42 19.22 4.08
C LYS A 4 15.17 18.11 4.84
N ASP A 5 15.39 16.95 4.26
CA ASP A 5 16.20 15.89 4.89
C ASP A 5 17.67 16.33 5.00
N ASN A 6 18.18 17.07 4.01
CA ASN A 6 19.46 17.75 4.11
C ASN A 6 19.46 18.82 5.20
N TYR A 7 18.37 19.61 5.34
CA TYR A 7 18.21 20.63 6.36
C TYR A 7 18.25 20.05 7.77
N TYR A 8 17.52 18.95 8.05
CA TYR A 8 17.50 18.30 9.38
C TYR A 8 18.87 17.74 9.79
N ASN A 9 19.75 17.49 8.84
CA ASN A 9 21.14 17.09 9.07
C ASN A 9 22.11 18.26 9.26
N THR A 10 21.69 19.52 9.05
CA THR A 10 22.52 20.69 9.24
C THR A 10 22.86 20.94 10.70
N LYS A 11 23.93 21.67 10.93
CA LYS A 11 24.29 22.12 12.28
C LYS A 11 23.24 23.08 12.85
N ASP A 12 22.71 23.95 12.01
CA ASP A 12 21.75 24.99 12.42
C ASP A 12 20.45 24.35 12.95
N PHE A 13 19.90 23.36 12.26
CA PHE A 13 18.72 22.65 12.75
C PHE A 13 19.02 21.84 14.02
N ARG A 14 20.18 21.19 14.13
CA ARG A 14 20.55 20.46 15.35
C ARG A 14 20.70 21.39 16.56
N ASP A 15 21.28 22.56 16.35
CA ASP A 15 21.40 23.58 17.40
C ASP A 15 20.00 24.11 17.82
N LEU A 16 19.11 24.32 16.85
CA LEU A 16 17.72 24.70 17.06
C LEU A 16 16.97 23.65 17.90
N LEU A 17 17.03 22.38 17.46
CA LEU A 17 16.37 21.25 18.16
C LEU A 17 16.90 21.13 19.59
N GLN A 18 18.23 21.20 19.79
CA GLN A 18 18.84 21.14 21.11
C GLN A 18 18.39 22.31 22.00
N ARG A 19 18.26 23.52 21.44
CA ARG A 19 17.76 24.71 22.14
C ARG A 19 16.33 24.47 22.61
N TYR A 20 15.46 23.94 21.75
CA TYR A 20 14.07 23.58 22.07
C TYR A 20 14.01 22.54 23.18
N GLU A 21 14.69 21.39 23.03
CA GLU A 21 14.68 20.30 24.01
C GLU A 21 15.18 20.76 25.40
N LYS A 22 16.23 21.61 25.43
CA LYS A 22 16.70 22.21 26.69
C LYS A 22 15.68 23.13 27.32
N SER A 23 14.97 23.94 26.54
CA SER A 23 13.94 24.85 27.07
C SER A 23 12.82 24.09 27.72
N ILE A 24 12.34 23.01 27.07
CA ILE A 24 11.31 22.13 27.62
C ILE A 24 11.79 21.41 28.89
N ALA A 25 12.99 20.82 28.86
CA ALA A 25 13.57 20.12 30.02
C ALA A 25 13.76 21.01 31.24
N LEU A 26 14.02 22.30 31.05
CA LEU A 26 14.21 23.29 32.13
C LEU A 26 12.91 23.98 32.54
N GLY A 27 11.79 23.69 31.86
CA GLY A 27 10.51 24.39 32.10
C GLY A 27 10.58 25.88 31.81
N LYS A 28 11.52 26.31 30.92
CA LYS A 28 11.67 27.71 30.55
C LYS A 28 10.87 27.96 29.27
N GLN A 29 10.05 29.02 29.32
CA GLN A 29 9.42 29.53 28.10
C GLN A 29 10.48 30.35 27.34
N GLU A 30 11.08 29.77 26.35
CA GLU A 30 11.99 30.44 25.39
C GLU A 30 11.19 30.80 24.14
N TYR A 31 11.48 31.95 23.55
CA TYR A 31 10.83 32.37 22.33
C TYR A 31 11.46 31.66 21.13
N PHE A 32 10.63 31.10 20.28
CA PHE A 32 10.94 30.51 18.97
C PHE A 32 10.03 31.12 17.93
N GLU A 33 10.52 31.29 16.71
CA GLU A 33 9.68 31.70 15.58
C GLU A 33 8.71 30.57 15.19
N SER A 34 7.61 30.95 14.52
CA SER A 34 6.58 30.00 14.08
C SER A 34 7.14 28.91 13.16
N ASP A 35 8.04 29.31 12.25
CA ASP A 35 8.66 28.42 11.27
C ASP A 35 9.62 27.44 11.97
N GLU A 36 10.45 27.95 12.92
CA GLU A 36 11.34 27.12 13.73
C GLU A 36 10.59 25.98 14.45
N LEU A 37 9.43 26.31 15.04
CA LEU A 37 8.62 25.30 15.73
C LEU A 37 7.91 24.35 14.75
N SER A 38 7.49 24.84 13.60
CA SER A 38 6.89 23.99 12.56
C SER A 38 7.91 23.00 11.99
N ASP A 39 9.16 23.40 11.77
CA ASP A 39 10.24 22.52 11.34
C ASP A 39 10.56 21.45 12.41
N ILE A 40 10.59 21.81 13.69
CA ILE A 40 10.80 20.86 14.78
C ILE A 40 9.63 19.86 14.86
N ALA A 41 8.40 20.33 14.69
CA ALA A 41 7.22 19.47 14.69
C ALA A 41 7.24 18.48 13.52
N GLU A 42 7.61 18.94 12.33
CA GLU A 42 7.76 18.12 11.13
C GLU A 42 8.85 17.07 11.32
N TYR A 43 10.01 17.47 11.88
CA TYR A 43 11.08 16.53 12.22
C TYR A 43 10.60 15.42 13.17
N TYR A 44 9.88 15.77 14.25
CA TYR A 44 9.34 14.75 15.14
C TYR A 44 8.30 13.87 14.46
N TYR A 45 7.43 14.44 13.66
CA TYR A 45 6.40 13.71 12.92
C TYR A 45 7.00 12.69 11.97
N ASN A 46 7.99 13.09 11.16
CA ASN A 46 8.70 12.24 10.20
C ASN A 46 9.51 11.13 10.88
N ASN A 47 9.93 11.35 12.15
CA ASN A 47 10.59 10.32 12.97
C ASN A 47 9.62 9.48 13.82
N GLY A 48 8.32 9.48 13.52
CA GLY A 48 7.30 8.68 14.21
C GLY A 48 6.93 9.17 15.62
N LYS A 49 7.47 10.31 16.05
CA LYS A 49 7.22 10.90 17.40
C LYS A 49 6.02 11.83 17.37
N ARG A 50 4.84 11.28 17.05
CA ARG A 50 3.61 12.06 16.84
C ARG A 50 3.20 12.88 18.07
N LYS A 51 3.37 12.34 19.28
CA LYS A 51 3.03 13.05 20.52
C LYS A 51 3.89 14.27 20.74
N GLU A 52 5.17 14.15 20.48
CA GLU A 52 6.14 15.24 20.54
C GLU A 52 5.81 16.30 19.48
N ALA A 53 5.52 15.91 18.25
CA ALA A 53 5.09 16.83 17.20
C ALA A 53 3.86 17.65 17.61
N VAL A 54 2.82 17.00 18.14
CA VAL A 54 1.64 17.67 18.67
C VAL A 54 2.00 18.65 19.77
N SER A 55 2.87 18.26 20.70
CA SER A 55 3.27 19.15 21.80
C SER A 55 4.01 20.40 21.32
N VAL A 56 4.85 20.26 20.27
CA VAL A 56 5.53 21.40 19.63
C VAL A 56 4.51 22.34 18.97
N LEU A 57 3.57 21.78 18.22
CA LEU A 57 2.52 22.55 17.54
C LEU A 57 1.60 23.28 18.53
N ASP A 58 1.22 22.62 19.62
CA ASP A 58 0.44 23.26 20.68
C ASP A 58 1.21 24.44 21.30
N TYR A 59 2.53 24.29 21.49
CA TYR A 59 3.38 25.38 21.95
C TYR A 59 3.49 26.50 20.90
N ALA A 60 3.66 26.17 19.63
CA ALA A 60 3.69 27.14 18.53
C ALA A 60 2.40 27.96 18.45
N MET A 61 1.23 27.32 18.56
CA MET A 61 -0.07 27.99 18.55
C MET A 61 -0.29 28.90 19.80
N GLN A 62 0.34 28.58 20.93
CA GLN A 62 0.32 29.46 22.10
C GLN A 62 1.18 30.71 21.92
N LEU A 63 2.36 30.57 21.31
CA LEU A 63 3.27 31.70 21.06
C LEU A 63 2.81 32.57 19.90
N HIS A 64 2.27 31.95 18.86
CA HIS A 64 1.88 32.59 17.59
C HIS A 64 0.43 32.28 17.25
N PRO A 65 -0.55 32.76 18.03
CA PRO A 65 -1.97 32.54 17.73
C PRO A 65 -2.29 33.14 16.37
N GLY A 66 -2.97 32.34 15.52
CA GLY A 66 -3.38 32.73 14.18
C GLY A 66 -2.31 32.52 13.08
N SER A 67 -1.10 32.08 13.41
CA SER A 67 -0.08 31.73 12.40
C SER A 67 -0.52 30.52 11.56
N ALA A 68 -0.34 30.62 10.22
CA ALA A 68 -0.80 29.60 9.29
C ALA A 68 -0.06 28.25 9.46
N LEU A 69 1.27 28.24 9.45
CA LEU A 69 2.08 27.03 9.43
C LEU A 69 1.71 26.00 10.52
N PRO A 70 1.73 26.33 11.82
CA PRO A 70 1.39 25.35 12.86
C PRO A 70 -0.08 24.92 12.83
N LEU A 71 -0.99 25.84 12.46
CA LEU A 71 -2.42 25.55 12.37
C LEU A 71 -2.73 24.66 11.16
N VAL A 72 -2.09 24.88 10.02
CA VAL A 72 -2.21 24.02 8.84
C VAL A 72 -1.67 22.64 9.12
N PHE A 73 -0.48 22.55 9.70
CA PHE A 73 0.08 21.24 10.05
C PHE A 73 -0.82 20.47 11.00
N ARG A 74 -1.34 21.15 12.04
CA ARG A 74 -2.28 20.51 12.98
C ARG A 74 -3.60 20.14 12.32
N GLY A 75 -4.06 20.93 11.35
CA GLY A 75 -5.23 20.62 10.50
C GLY A 75 -5.01 19.39 9.64
N ARG A 76 -3.86 19.25 8.98
CA ARG A 76 -3.49 18.05 8.20
C ARG A 76 -3.39 16.81 9.07
N MET A 77 -2.79 16.91 10.28
CA MET A 77 -2.79 15.80 11.24
C MET A 77 -4.22 15.39 11.64
N ALA A 78 -5.13 16.35 11.81
CA ALA A 78 -6.52 16.04 12.10
C ALA A 78 -7.22 15.31 10.94
N LEU A 79 -6.92 15.67 9.68
CA LEU A 79 -7.48 15.00 8.49
C LEU A 79 -6.93 13.59 8.31
N ILE A 80 -5.61 13.42 8.41
CA ILE A 80 -4.91 12.19 8.02
C ILE A 80 -4.87 11.19 9.17
N ASP A 81 -4.37 11.62 10.34
CA ASP A 81 -4.13 10.73 11.47
C ASP A 81 -5.39 10.50 12.32
N GLU A 82 -6.13 11.59 12.61
CA GLU A 82 -7.28 11.53 13.49
C GLU A 82 -8.60 11.28 12.72
N LYS A 83 -8.59 11.45 11.40
CA LYS A 83 -9.77 11.38 10.52
C LYS A 83 -10.93 12.26 10.96
N ASP A 84 -10.60 13.41 11.55
CA ASP A 84 -11.57 14.39 12.09
C ASP A 84 -11.60 15.67 11.26
N VAL A 85 -12.45 15.67 10.26
CA VAL A 85 -12.66 16.81 9.33
C VAL A 85 -13.14 18.05 10.09
N ASN A 86 -13.98 17.88 11.12
CA ASN A 86 -14.51 19.01 11.88
C ASN A 86 -13.40 19.71 12.68
N LYS A 87 -12.47 18.94 13.21
CA LYS A 87 -11.30 19.45 13.91
C LYS A 87 -10.37 20.22 12.97
N ALA A 88 -10.14 19.68 11.75
CA ALA A 88 -9.38 20.39 10.72
C ALA A 88 -10.03 21.74 10.36
N ARG A 89 -11.36 21.80 10.19
CA ARG A 89 -12.11 23.07 9.97
C ARG A 89 -11.92 24.05 11.14
N GLN A 90 -11.88 23.57 12.37
CA GLN A 90 -11.60 24.42 13.52
C GLN A 90 -10.23 25.08 13.41
N TYR A 91 -9.19 24.32 13.07
CA TYR A 91 -7.85 24.88 12.88
C TYR A 91 -7.80 25.91 11.75
N VAL A 92 -8.43 25.63 10.61
CA VAL A 92 -8.56 26.61 9.51
C VAL A 92 -9.21 27.91 10.00
N SER A 93 -10.25 27.83 10.83
CA SER A 93 -10.96 29.02 11.32
C SER A 93 -10.14 29.90 12.27
N LEU A 94 -9.05 29.38 12.82
CA LEU A 94 -8.12 30.10 13.69
C LEU A 94 -7.01 30.83 12.94
N ILE A 95 -6.82 30.57 11.65
CA ILE A 95 -5.79 31.22 10.84
C ILE A 95 -6.18 32.66 10.56
N ASP A 96 -5.28 33.61 10.87
CA ASP A 96 -5.55 35.04 10.67
C ASP A 96 -5.60 35.41 9.18
N ASN A 97 -4.58 34.96 8.42
CA ASN A 97 -4.53 35.18 6.96
C ASN A 97 -5.24 34.04 6.22
N GLN A 98 -6.51 34.24 5.93
CA GLN A 98 -7.34 33.25 5.23
C GLN A 98 -7.01 33.10 3.73
N LEU A 99 -6.12 33.94 3.20
CA LEU A 99 -5.63 33.91 1.81
C LEU A 99 -4.18 33.37 1.72
N ASP A 100 -3.62 32.93 2.82
CA ASP A 100 -2.36 32.22 2.86
C ASP A 100 -2.45 30.93 2.03
N LEU A 101 -1.42 30.62 1.23
CA LEU A 101 -1.44 29.48 0.30
C LEU A 101 -1.67 28.15 1.04
N ASP A 102 -0.96 27.93 2.14
CA ASP A 102 -1.13 26.71 2.93
C ASP A 102 -2.55 26.61 3.51
N CYS A 103 -3.14 27.74 3.90
CA CYS A 103 -4.53 27.78 4.34
C CYS A 103 -5.51 27.45 3.20
N LEU A 104 -5.26 27.92 1.97
CA LEU A 104 -6.06 27.58 0.80
C LEU A 104 -5.96 26.10 0.45
N TYR A 105 -4.75 25.54 0.49
CA TYR A 105 -4.54 24.11 0.27
C TYR A 105 -5.27 23.26 1.30
N LEU A 106 -5.16 23.57 2.60
CA LEU A 106 -5.87 22.84 3.64
C LEU A 106 -7.40 22.91 3.48
N LYS A 107 -7.94 24.07 3.02
CA LYS A 107 -9.38 24.17 2.71
C LYS A 107 -9.78 23.25 1.56
N ALA A 108 -8.97 23.19 0.51
CA ALA A 108 -9.19 22.27 -0.62
C ALA A 108 -9.08 20.81 -0.19
N GLU A 109 -8.08 20.46 0.62
CA GLU A 109 -7.93 19.12 1.20
C GLU A 109 -9.17 18.70 2.02
N ILE A 110 -9.71 19.61 2.84
CA ILE A 110 -10.97 19.40 3.58
C ILE A 110 -12.14 19.11 2.63
N MET A 111 -12.26 19.86 1.52
CA MET A 111 -13.32 19.65 0.53
C MET A 111 -13.16 18.29 -0.17
N ILE A 112 -11.93 17.88 -0.50
CA ILE A 112 -11.64 16.57 -1.10
C ILE A 112 -12.07 15.44 -0.14
N VAL A 113 -11.70 15.54 1.14
CA VAL A 113 -12.06 14.54 2.14
C VAL A 113 -13.58 14.47 2.38
N ASP A 114 -14.29 15.59 2.21
CA ASP A 114 -15.77 15.66 2.23
C ASP A 114 -16.41 15.13 0.94
N ASN A 115 -15.61 14.61 0.00
CA ASN A 115 -16.06 14.11 -1.31
C ASN A 115 -16.59 15.20 -2.25
N ASP A 116 -16.18 16.47 -2.05
CA ASP A 116 -16.48 17.62 -2.93
C ASP A 116 -15.25 18.01 -3.76
N VAL A 117 -14.76 17.05 -4.56
CA VAL A 117 -13.56 17.23 -5.40
C VAL A 117 -13.73 18.36 -6.41
N ASP A 118 -14.89 18.46 -7.04
CA ASP A 118 -15.18 19.51 -8.01
C ASP A 118 -15.34 20.90 -7.36
N GLY A 119 -15.76 20.94 -6.10
CA GLY A 119 -15.76 22.15 -5.28
C GLY A 119 -14.35 22.62 -4.97
N ALA A 120 -13.47 21.69 -4.56
CA ALA A 120 -12.06 21.98 -4.30
C ALA A 120 -11.35 22.53 -5.55
N ASP A 121 -11.55 21.89 -6.69
CA ASP A 121 -10.99 22.31 -7.99
C ASP A 121 -11.43 23.75 -8.35
N ARG A 122 -12.73 24.03 -8.29
CA ARG A 122 -13.25 25.39 -8.56
C ARG A 122 -12.72 26.43 -7.57
N PHE A 123 -12.65 26.07 -6.29
CA PHE A 123 -12.14 26.95 -5.25
C PHE A 123 -10.67 27.35 -5.51
N LEU A 124 -9.83 26.39 -5.91
CA LEU A 124 -8.44 26.64 -6.25
C LEU A 124 -8.29 27.47 -7.52
N LEU A 125 -9.10 27.21 -8.56
CA LEU A 125 -9.13 28.01 -9.78
C LEU A 125 -9.53 29.47 -9.52
N GLU A 126 -10.54 29.72 -8.66
CA GLU A 126 -10.98 31.07 -8.31
C GLU A 126 -9.91 31.86 -7.54
N ASN A 127 -8.99 31.20 -6.85
CA ASN A 127 -7.90 31.84 -6.15
C ASN A 127 -6.64 32.02 -7.02
N MET A 128 -6.52 31.33 -8.14
CA MET A 128 -5.38 31.43 -9.07
C MET A 128 -5.17 32.85 -9.59
N ASP A 129 -6.24 33.61 -9.86
CA ASP A 129 -6.18 35.02 -10.33
C ASP A 129 -5.50 35.96 -9.32
N ARG A 130 -5.22 35.50 -8.10
CA ARG A 130 -4.57 36.29 -7.03
C ARG A 130 -3.10 35.94 -6.85
N ILE A 131 -2.62 34.95 -7.56
CA ILE A 131 -1.22 34.52 -7.53
C ILE A 131 -0.46 35.38 -8.52
N ASP A 132 0.73 35.81 -8.11
CA ASP A 132 1.63 36.54 -9.01
C ASP A 132 2.03 35.65 -10.19
N GLU A 133 2.15 36.24 -11.40
CA GLU A 133 2.42 35.46 -12.62
C GLU A 133 3.66 34.57 -12.51
N ASP A 134 4.68 35.04 -11.80
CA ASP A 134 5.95 34.31 -11.59
C ASP A 134 5.76 33.10 -10.65
N ASP A 135 4.75 33.09 -9.77
CA ASP A 135 4.46 32.02 -8.78
C ASP A 135 3.41 31.03 -9.29
N VAL A 136 2.77 31.30 -10.43
CA VAL A 136 1.73 30.42 -10.99
C VAL A 136 2.24 28.99 -11.26
N PRO A 137 3.45 28.77 -11.81
CA PRO A 137 3.96 27.42 -12.02
C PRO A 137 4.07 26.63 -10.72
N ASP A 138 4.59 27.22 -9.64
CA ASP A 138 4.71 26.57 -8.34
C ASP A 138 3.32 26.26 -7.74
N TYR A 139 2.39 27.20 -7.85
CA TYR A 139 1.00 27.00 -7.43
C TYR A 139 0.34 25.82 -8.15
N VAL A 140 0.52 25.72 -9.47
CA VAL A 140 0.01 24.61 -10.29
C VAL A 140 0.60 23.28 -9.86
N LEU A 141 1.93 23.25 -9.62
CA LEU A 141 2.65 22.06 -9.19
C LEU A 141 2.20 21.58 -7.82
N ASP A 142 2.05 22.49 -6.85
CA ASP A 142 1.57 22.18 -5.50
C ASP A 142 0.18 21.55 -5.51
N ILE A 143 -0.74 22.12 -6.33
CA ILE A 143 -2.09 21.59 -6.45
C ILE A 143 -2.10 20.23 -7.15
N ALA A 144 -1.33 20.06 -8.22
CA ALA A 144 -1.22 18.77 -8.89
C ALA A 144 -0.65 17.70 -7.95
N THR A 145 0.37 18.08 -7.13
CA THR A 145 0.93 17.23 -6.08
C THR A 145 -0.13 16.87 -5.04
N MET A 146 -0.91 17.84 -4.58
CA MET A 146 -2.01 17.60 -3.65
C MET A 146 -3.04 16.62 -4.22
N PHE A 147 -3.50 16.82 -5.46
CA PHE A 147 -4.48 15.91 -6.05
C PHE A 147 -3.93 14.50 -6.23
N ILE A 148 -2.65 14.33 -6.58
CA ILE A 148 -2.05 13.00 -6.68
C ILE A 148 -1.86 12.34 -5.31
N ASP A 149 -1.59 13.10 -4.26
CA ASP A 149 -1.52 12.60 -2.88
C ASP A 149 -2.87 12.04 -2.40
N TYR A 150 -3.96 12.62 -2.87
CA TYR A 150 -5.34 12.13 -2.64
C TYR A 150 -5.79 11.08 -3.67
N ASN A 151 -4.88 10.53 -4.47
CA ASN A 151 -5.16 9.53 -5.51
C ASN A 151 -6.21 9.97 -6.55
N LEU A 152 -6.12 11.23 -6.99
CA LEU A 152 -6.96 11.87 -7.99
C LEU A 152 -6.15 12.23 -9.26
N PRO A 153 -5.60 11.22 -9.97
CA PRO A 153 -4.62 11.44 -11.05
C PRO A 153 -5.19 12.27 -12.22
N ASP A 154 -6.48 12.16 -12.51
CA ASP A 154 -7.08 12.93 -13.60
C ASP A 154 -7.15 14.44 -13.28
N LYS A 155 -7.39 14.80 -12.03
CA LYS A 155 -7.34 16.20 -11.58
C LYS A 155 -5.90 16.71 -11.54
N ALA A 156 -4.97 15.91 -11.04
CA ALA A 156 -3.54 16.25 -11.03
C ALA A 156 -3.03 16.55 -12.45
N GLU A 157 -3.36 15.70 -13.43
CA GLU A 157 -2.97 15.90 -14.83
C GLU A 157 -3.57 17.19 -15.41
N GLN A 158 -4.88 17.43 -15.20
CA GLN A 158 -5.54 18.65 -15.65
C GLN A 158 -4.91 19.93 -15.07
N TRP A 159 -4.36 19.84 -13.85
CA TRP A 159 -3.64 20.97 -13.26
C TRP A 159 -2.25 21.15 -13.89
N LEU A 160 -1.47 20.09 -14.08
CA LEU A 160 -0.17 20.19 -14.73
C LEU A 160 -0.24 20.74 -16.16
N GLU A 161 -1.32 20.44 -16.91
CA GLU A 161 -1.54 20.97 -18.26
C GLU A 161 -1.71 22.51 -18.33
N ARG A 162 -1.83 23.20 -17.17
CA ARG A 162 -1.94 24.66 -17.11
C ARG A 162 -0.60 25.39 -17.08
N SER A 163 0.49 24.64 -16.95
CA SER A 163 1.84 25.18 -16.96
C SER A 163 2.63 24.61 -18.15
N ASP A 164 3.47 25.44 -18.74
CA ASP A 164 4.37 25.06 -19.84
C ASP A 164 5.74 24.58 -19.31
N GLU A 165 5.91 24.41 -17.99
CA GLU A 165 7.18 24.05 -17.31
C GLU A 165 7.49 22.55 -17.38
N ASP A 166 7.33 21.94 -18.56
CA ASP A 166 7.40 20.48 -18.77
C ASP A 166 8.77 19.84 -18.45
N ASP A 167 9.84 20.63 -18.50
CA ASP A 167 11.22 20.14 -18.40
C ASP A 167 11.78 20.15 -16.97
N LEU A 168 11.08 20.73 -15.99
CA LEU A 168 11.53 20.74 -14.60
C LEU A 168 11.42 19.37 -13.95
N ALA A 169 12.41 19.02 -13.10
CA ALA A 169 12.45 17.75 -12.40
C ALA A 169 11.17 17.49 -11.56
N ASP A 170 10.70 18.51 -10.85
CA ASP A 170 9.51 18.40 -10.00
C ASP A 170 8.24 18.12 -10.81
N TYR A 171 8.11 18.74 -11.98
CA TYR A 171 7.01 18.45 -12.93
C TYR A 171 7.07 17.02 -13.47
N ARG A 172 8.27 16.55 -13.83
CA ARG A 172 8.46 15.16 -14.29
C ARG A 172 8.17 14.16 -13.18
N GLU A 173 8.49 14.46 -11.93
CA GLU A 173 8.16 13.62 -10.80
C GLU A 173 6.64 13.48 -10.64
N VAL A 174 5.90 14.59 -10.66
CA VAL A 174 4.42 14.53 -10.54
C VAL A 174 3.82 13.79 -11.74
N LYS A 175 4.33 13.99 -12.97
CA LYS A 175 3.93 13.19 -14.15
C LYS A 175 4.19 11.69 -13.96
N ALA A 176 5.34 11.32 -13.41
CA ALA A 176 5.66 9.93 -13.13
C ALA A 176 4.70 9.31 -12.11
N ARG A 177 4.33 10.05 -11.07
CA ARG A 177 3.35 9.65 -10.06
C ARG A 177 1.93 9.54 -10.62
N ILE A 178 1.54 10.45 -11.53
CA ILE A 178 0.27 10.38 -12.25
C ILE A 178 0.22 9.12 -13.13
N ALA A 179 1.27 8.84 -13.90
CA ALA A 179 1.38 7.65 -14.72
C ALA A 179 1.27 6.39 -13.87
N PHE A 180 1.97 6.33 -12.73
CA PHE A 180 1.86 5.24 -11.75
C PHE A 180 0.42 5.03 -11.28
N ALA A 181 -0.26 6.10 -10.84
CA ALA A 181 -1.63 6.03 -10.33
C ALA A 181 -2.66 5.62 -11.40
N LYS A 182 -2.38 5.92 -12.67
CA LYS A 182 -3.19 5.49 -13.82
C LYS A 182 -2.86 4.06 -14.28
N GLY A 183 -1.85 3.42 -13.69
CA GLY A 183 -1.40 2.08 -14.09
C GLY A 183 -0.51 2.04 -15.33
N ASP A 184 -0.08 3.20 -15.84
CA ASP A 184 0.92 3.29 -16.90
C ASP A 184 2.32 3.19 -16.30
N TYR A 185 2.65 1.98 -15.87
CA TYR A 185 3.94 1.71 -15.21
C TYR A 185 5.13 1.87 -16.14
N GLU A 186 4.97 1.65 -17.44
CA GLU A 186 6.05 1.86 -18.44
C GLU A 186 6.43 3.34 -18.53
N GLN A 187 5.45 4.23 -18.61
CA GLN A 187 5.69 5.66 -18.62
C GLN A 187 6.25 6.16 -17.28
N SER A 188 5.72 5.66 -16.17
CA SER A 188 6.21 6.01 -14.83
C SER A 188 7.68 5.63 -14.65
N GLU A 189 8.05 4.40 -15.00
CA GLU A 189 9.41 3.90 -14.93
C GLU A 189 10.38 4.77 -15.74
N LYS A 190 10.04 5.05 -17.00
CA LYS A 190 10.85 5.90 -17.89
C LYS A 190 11.11 7.29 -17.31
N LEU A 191 10.10 7.89 -16.68
CA LEU A 191 10.24 9.22 -16.09
C LEU A 191 11.10 9.19 -14.82
N PHE A 192 10.98 8.16 -13.96
CA PHE A 192 11.86 8.02 -12.80
C PHE A 192 13.29 7.68 -13.19
N GLU A 193 13.51 6.88 -14.25
CA GLU A 193 14.86 6.67 -14.80
C GLU A 193 15.50 7.97 -15.28
N GLN A 194 14.76 8.84 -15.98
CA GLN A 194 15.26 10.16 -16.39
C GLN A 194 15.61 11.06 -15.19
N LEU A 195 14.78 11.03 -14.13
CA LEU A 195 15.08 11.77 -12.90
C LEU A 195 16.34 11.25 -12.19
N LEU A 196 16.55 9.93 -12.23
CA LEU A 196 17.74 9.28 -11.67
C LEU A 196 18.99 9.51 -12.51
N ASP A 197 18.87 9.74 -13.81
CA ASP A 197 19.99 10.18 -14.66
C ASP A 197 20.51 11.57 -14.23
N GLU A 198 19.63 12.44 -13.71
CA GLU A 198 19.97 13.77 -13.20
C GLU A 198 20.43 13.74 -11.74
N ASP A 199 19.70 13.00 -10.89
CA ASP A 199 20.06 12.82 -9.48
C ASP A 199 20.10 11.33 -9.09
N PRO A 200 21.21 10.63 -9.35
CA PRO A 200 21.37 9.21 -9.05
C PRO A 200 21.43 8.89 -7.55
N TYR A 201 21.52 9.91 -6.70
CA TYR A 201 21.56 9.75 -5.24
C TYR A 201 20.23 10.08 -4.55
N SER A 202 19.15 10.32 -5.29
CA SER A 202 17.83 10.48 -4.73
C SER A 202 17.24 9.13 -4.29
N GLY A 203 17.23 8.85 -2.98
CA GLY A 203 16.59 7.68 -2.40
C GLY A 203 15.11 7.64 -2.74
N ARG A 204 14.44 8.79 -2.78
CA ARG A 204 13.01 8.92 -3.13
C ARG A 204 12.72 8.44 -4.55
N TYR A 205 13.52 8.81 -5.53
CA TYR A 205 13.32 8.35 -6.92
C TYR A 205 13.58 6.85 -7.05
N TRP A 206 14.59 6.31 -6.34
CA TRP A 206 14.82 4.86 -6.30
C TRP A 206 13.64 4.10 -5.66
N ASN A 207 13.03 4.64 -4.61
CA ASN A 207 11.85 4.03 -3.98
C ASN A 207 10.63 4.04 -4.91
N SER A 208 10.38 5.17 -5.57
CA SER A 208 9.28 5.29 -6.54
C SER A 208 9.49 4.36 -7.74
N LEU A 209 10.73 4.24 -8.24
CA LEU A 209 11.08 3.30 -9.29
C LEU A 209 10.87 1.86 -8.83
N ALA A 210 11.32 1.50 -7.62
CA ALA A 210 11.12 0.17 -7.04
C ALA A 210 9.63 -0.19 -6.93
N SER A 211 8.80 0.75 -6.49
CA SER A 211 7.35 0.57 -6.39
C SER A 211 6.71 0.39 -7.78
N THR A 212 7.14 1.18 -8.78
CA THR A 212 6.68 1.09 -10.16
C THR A 212 7.02 -0.28 -10.77
N GLN A 213 8.26 -0.74 -10.59
CA GLN A 213 8.74 -2.04 -11.05
C GLN A 213 8.02 -3.20 -10.35
N PHE A 214 7.71 -3.05 -9.06
CA PHE A 214 6.91 -4.04 -8.32
C PHE A 214 5.51 -4.17 -8.91
N MET A 215 4.83 -3.05 -9.16
CA MET A 215 3.47 -3.04 -9.73
C MET A 215 3.43 -3.54 -11.17
N SER A 216 4.50 -3.35 -11.96
CA SER A 216 4.66 -3.92 -13.29
C SER A 216 5.14 -5.38 -13.29
N ASN A 217 5.18 -6.02 -12.11
CA ASN A 217 5.64 -7.40 -11.90
C ASN A 217 7.13 -7.65 -12.22
N ARG A 218 7.95 -6.61 -12.28
CA ARG A 218 9.41 -6.69 -12.43
C ARG A 218 10.10 -6.79 -11.07
N ILE A 219 9.80 -7.85 -10.34
CA ILE A 219 10.13 -7.99 -8.90
C ILE A 219 11.66 -7.94 -8.66
N ASN A 220 12.47 -8.57 -9.52
CA ASN A 220 13.92 -8.54 -9.36
C ASN A 220 14.50 -7.12 -9.52
N ASP A 221 13.97 -6.34 -10.47
CA ASP A 221 14.39 -4.95 -10.71
C ASP A 221 13.98 -4.08 -9.53
N SER A 222 12.76 -4.27 -9.00
CA SER A 222 12.27 -3.59 -7.79
C SER A 222 13.18 -3.84 -6.58
N ILE A 223 13.65 -5.08 -6.37
CA ILE A 223 14.61 -5.41 -5.32
C ILE A 223 15.92 -4.66 -5.55
N THR A 224 16.41 -4.62 -6.78
CA THR A 224 17.67 -3.92 -7.13
C THR A 224 17.56 -2.42 -6.90
N SER A 225 16.46 -1.79 -7.32
CA SER A 225 16.20 -0.36 -7.07
C SER A 225 16.11 -0.05 -5.58
N SER A 226 15.46 -0.92 -4.79
CA SER A 226 15.44 -0.81 -3.33
C SER A 226 16.84 -0.93 -2.71
N GLU A 227 17.72 -1.76 -3.28
CA GLU A 227 19.11 -1.90 -2.82
C GLU A 227 19.92 -0.61 -3.04
N TYR A 228 19.68 0.10 -4.15
CA TYR A 228 20.31 1.41 -4.38
C TYR A 228 19.85 2.43 -3.33
N SER A 229 18.56 2.52 -3.04
CA SER A 229 18.06 3.40 -1.98
C SER A 229 18.64 3.04 -0.60
N ILE A 230 18.70 1.75 -0.24
CA ILE A 230 19.32 1.27 1.00
C ILE A 230 20.83 1.60 1.06
N ALA A 231 21.51 1.58 -0.08
CA ALA A 231 22.94 1.94 -0.13
C ALA A 231 23.18 3.43 0.11
N ILE A 232 22.25 4.27 -0.34
CA ILE A 232 22.26 5.73 -0.10
C ILE A 232 21.93 6.01 1.37
N ASN A 233 20.80 5.48 1.84
CA ASN A 233 20.36 5.60 3.23
C ASN A 233 20.07 4.21 3.82
N PRO A 234 20.98 3.66 4.64
CA PRO A 234 20.76 2.35 5.27
C PRO A 234 19.50 2.24 6.13
N ASN A 235 18.94 3.34 6.60
CA ASN A 235 17.72 3.35 7.42
C ASN A 235 16.49 3.83 6.64
N ASP A 236 16.55 3.83 5.32
CA ASP A 236 15.38 4.10 4.49
C ASP A 236 14.30 3.03 4.70
N VAL A 237 13.24 3.45 5.38
CA VAL A 237 12.14 2.58 5.81
C VAL A 237 11.36 2.03 4.61
N GLU A 238 11.11 2.88 3.62
CA GLU A 238 10.37 2.52 2.41
C GLU A 238 11.15 1.53 1.56
N ALA A 239 12.44 1.78 1.33
CA ALA A 239 13.30 0.87 0.59
C ALA A 239 13.41 -0.51 1.25
N ILE A 240 13.54 -0.54 2.59
CA ILE A 240 13.60 -1.78 3.37
C ILE A 240 12.29 -2.57 3.20
N LEU A 241 11.15 -1.89 3.24
CA LEU A 241 9.82 -2.48 3.07
C LEU A 241 9.63 -2.99 1.63
N ASN A 242 9.97 -2.19 0.62
CA ASN A 242 9.89 -2.57 -0.80
C ASN A 242 10.73 -3.82 -1.09
N LYS A 243 11.96 -3.86 -0.57
CA LYS A 243 12.81 -5.04 -0.71
C LYS A 243 12.22 -6.28 -0.01
N ALA A 244 11.67 -6.12 1.19
CA ALA A 244 11.01 -7.21 1.91
C ALA A 244 9.82 -7.76 1.12
N ASN A 245 8.99 -6.88 0.58
CA ASN A 245 7.82 -7.23 -0.25
C ASN A 245 8.26 -7.97 -1.54
N GLY A 246 9.31 -7.48 -2.22
CA GLY A 246 9.87 -8.14 -3.39
C GLY A 246 10.36 -9.56 -3.08
N LEU A 247 11.14 -9.72 -2.02
CA LEU A 247 11.64 -11.03 -1.58
C LEU A 247 10.50 -11.98 -1.19
N PHE A 248 9.47 -11.48 -0.52
CA PHE A 248 8.27 -12.25 -0.18
C PHE A 248 7.55 -12.73 -1.44
N SER A 249 7.37 -11.87 -2.43
CA SER A 249 6.72 -12.19 -3.70
C SER A 249 7.47 -13.26 -4.50
N LEU A 250 8.81 -13.29 -4.39
CA LEU A 250 9.65 -14.34 -4.98
C LEU A 250 9.68 -15.65 -4.16
N GLY A 251 8.94 -15.71 -3.02
CA GLY A 251 8.96 -16.88 -2.14
C GLY A 251 10.21 -17.00 -1.26
N ASN A 252 11.08 -16.00 -1.26
CA ASN A 252 12.28 -15.98 -0.41
C ASN A 252 11.95 -15.51 1.02
N PHE A 253 11.07 -16.27 1.67
CA PHE A 253 10.47 -15.91 2.97
C PHE A 253 11.49 -15.72 4.09
N ALA A 254 12.57 -16.50 4.08
CA ALA A 254 13.60 -16.42 5.11
C ALA A 254 14.38 -15.09 5.04
N GLU A 255 14.65 -14.59 3.85
CA GLU A 255 15.33 -13.31 3.67
C GLU A 255 14.35 -12.15 3.85
N ALA A 256 13.12 -12.26 3.32
CA ALA A 256 12.05 -11.29 3.55
C ALA A 256 11.83 -11.03 5.05
N LEU A 257 11.80 -12.11 5.86
CA LEU A 257 11.64 -12.01 7.32
C LEU A 257 12.71 -11.11 7.96
N LYS A 258 13.99 -11.21 7.54
CA LYS A 258 15.07 -10.37 8.07
C LYS A 258 14.86 -8.87 7.77
N TYR A 259 14.34 -8.55 6.57
CA TYR A 259 14.04 -7.17 6.18
C TYR A 259 12.79 -6.64 6.89
N TYR A 260 11.74 -7.45 7.10
CA TYR A 260 10.61 -7.08 7.94
C TYR A 260 11.00 -6.89 9.41
N GLU A 261 11.92 -7.69 9.95
CA GLU A 261 12.48 -7.48 11.29
C GLU A 261 13.29 -6.17 11.38
N ARG A 262 13.99 -5.79 10.29
CA ARG A 262 14.70 -4.52 10.23
C ARG A 262 13.72 -3.35 10.17
N TYR A 263 12.67 -3.45 9.35
CA TYR A 263 11.58 -2.49 9.28
C TYR A 263 10.90 -2.31 10.65
N SER A 264 10.53 -3.39 11.32
CA SER A 264 9.91 -3.35 12.66
C SER A 264 10.77 -2.66 13.73
N ARG A 265 12.10 -2.72 13.61
CA ARG A 265 13.01 -2.00 14.54
C ARG A 265 13.03 -0.50 14.28
N LEU A 266 12.84 -0.08 13.05
CA LEU A 266 12.79 1.34 12.66
C LEU A 266 11.40 1.94 12.93
N CYS A 267 10.34 1.16 12.76
CA CYS A 267 8.94 1.55 12.96
C CYS A 267 8.26 0.64 14.01
N PRO A 268 8.63 0.73 15.30
CA PRO A 268 8.17 -0.20 16.33
C PRO A 268 6.67 -0.09 16.65
N GLU A 269 6.04 1.04 16.32
CA GLU A 269 4.60 1.27 16.55
C GLU A 269 3.72 0.70 15.42
N GLU A 270 4.31 0.20 14.34
CA GLU A 270 3.56 -0.31 13.20
C GLU A 270 3.27 -1.81 13.32
N GLY A 271 2.01 -2.14 13.60
CA GLY A 271 1.54 -3.53 13.68
C GLY A 271 1.65 -4.32 12.37
N ALA A 272 1.67 -3.64 11.23
CA ALA A 272 1.81 -4.25 9.90
C ALA A 272 3.10 -5.09 9.76
N ALA A 273 4.21 -4.64 10.34
CA ALA A 273 5.46 -5.41 10.35
C ALA A 273 5.27 -6.81 10.96
N SER A 274 4.54 -6.90 12.08
CA SER A 274 4.25 -8.18 12.74
C SER A 274 3.37 -9.09 11.90
N LEU A 275 2.41 -8.52 11.14
CA LEU A 275 1.59 -9.25 10.18
C LEU A 275 2.46 -9.85 9.06
N PHE A 276 3.33 -9.06 8.45
CA PHE A 276 4.21 -9.52 7.36
C PHE A 276 5.21 -10.58 7.83
N MET A 277 5.77 -10.43 9.04
CA MET A 277 6.62 -11.46 9.65
C MET A 277 5.83 -12.75 9.89
N GLY A 278 4.59 -12.67 10.34
CA GLY A 278 3.69 -13.81 10.50
C GLY A 278 3.47 -14.53 9.17
N ASN A 279 3.21 -13.78 8.09
CA ASN A 279 3.04 -14.34 6.74
C ASN A 279 4.30 -15.08 6.27
N CYS A 280 5.50 -14.54 6.49
CA CYS A 280 6.74 -15.23 6.18
C CYS A 280 6.88 -16.56 6.95
N LEU A 281 6.64 -16.52 8.26
CA LEU A 281 6.76 -17.69 9.13
C LEU A 281 5.75 -18.79 8.74
N LEU A 282 4.51 -18.40 8.42
CA LEU A 282 3.48 -19.33 7.98
C LEU A 282 3.88 -20.04 6.68
N ASN A 283 4.37 -19.30 5.69
CA ASN A 283 4.87 -19.87 4.44
C ASN A 283 6.12 -20.74 4.61
N MET A 284 6.89 -20.53 5.69
CA MET A 284 8.01 -21.41 6.09
C MET A 284 7.55 -22.64 6.88
N GLY A 285 6.25 -22.86 7.08
CA GLY A 285 5.71 -23.97 7.87
C GLY A 285 5.84 -23.81 9.38
N LYS A 286 6.15 -22.60 9.88
CA LYS A 286 6.36 -22.29 11.30
C LYS A 286 5.11 -21.68 11.93
N ALA A 287 4.02 -22.45 11.92
CA ALA A 287 2.70 -21.97 12.31
C ALA A 287 2.62 -21.41 13.74
N ASP A 288 3.28 -22.04 14.72
CA ASP A 288 3.28 -21.55 16.12
C ASP A 288 4.02 -20.22 16.26
N GLU A 289 5.15 -20.03 15.54
CA GLU A 289 5.86 -18.75 15.51
C GLU A 289 5.01 -17.66 14.81
N ALA A 290 4.31 -18.03 13.73
CA ALA A 290 3.41 -17.14 13.00
C ALA A 290 2.26 -16.65 13.90
N LEU A 291 1.62 -17.54 14.70
CA LEU A 291 0.59 -17.17 15.67
C LEU A 291 1.07 -16.06 16.60
N SER A 292 2.25 -16.21 17.18
CA SER A 292 2.81 -15.21 18.11
C SER A 292 2.97 -13.82 17.43
N ARG A 293 3.35 -13.81 16.15
CA ARG A 293 3.47 -12.56 15.38
C ARG A 293 2.10 -11.94 15.05
N TYR A 294 1.14 -12.75 14.65
CA TYR A 294 -0.23 -12.28 14.38
C TYR A 294 -0.94 -11.77 15.65
N GLU A 295 -0.74 -12.44 16.80
CA GLU A 295 -1.27 -11.94 18.08
C GLU A 295 -0.64 -10.61 18.50
N THR A 296 0.64 -10.39 18.16
CA THR A 296 1.29 -9.10 18.36
C THR A 296 0.71 -8.05 17.43
N ALA A 297 0.56 -8.36 16.12
CA ALA A 297 -0.08 -7.49 15.16
C ALA A 297 -1.50 -7.10 15.60
N LEU A 298 -2.30 -8.07 16.04
CA LEU A 298 -3.67 -7.83 16.48
C LEU A 298 -3.75 -6.86 17.67
N ARG A 299 -2.84 -7.00 18.65
CA ARG A 299 -2.80 -6.07 19.80
C ARG A 299 -2.47 -4.64 19.37
N MET A 300 -1.50 -4.47 18.44
CA MET A 300 -1.07 -3.17 17.97
C MET A 300 -2.12 -2.52 17.07
N LEU A 301 -2.71 -3.29 16.16
CA LEU A 301 -3.70 -2.79 15.19
C LEU A 301 -5.08 -2.54 15.82
N ASN A 302 -5.48 -3.26 16.89
CA ASN A 302 -6.73 -2.99 17.59
C ASN A 302 -6.81 -1.57 18.16
N GLU A 303 -5.69 -0.95 18.47
CA GLU A 303 -5.62 0.45 18.87
C GLU A 303 -5.86 1.42 17.70
N GLN A 304 -5.64 0.97 16.47
CA GLN A 304 -5.72 1.78 15.23
C GLN A 304 -6.92 1.45 14.34
N HIS A 305 -7.68 0.40 14.62
CA HIS A 305 -8.85 -0.14 13.86
C HIS A 305 -8.59 -0.55 12.40
N PHE A 306 -7.39 -0.30 11.85
CA PHE A 306 -7.04 -0.63 10.47
C PHE A 306 -6.28 -1.96 10.38
N GLY A 307 -6.63 -2.81 9.42
CA GLY A 307 -5.95 -4.11 9.20
C GLY A 307 -6.35 -5.22 10.17
N THR A 308 -7.15 -4.94 11.21
CA THR A 308 -7.57 -5.93 12.21
C THR A 308 -8.27 -7.14 11.59
N ALA A 309 -9.12 -6.92 10.58
CA ALA A 309 -9.83 -8.01 9.89
C ALA A 309 -8.87 -8.95 9.15
N GLU A 310 -7.83 -8.42 8.53
CA GLU A 310 -6.82 -9.22 7.83
C GLU A 310 -6.03 -10.09 8.81
N VAL A 311 -5.59 -9.52 9.94
CA VAL A 311 -4.89 -10.29 10.98
C VAL A 311 -5.77 -11.39 11.55
N LEU A 312 -7.05 -11.12 11.80
CA LEU A 312 -8.01 -12.14 12.28
C LEU A 312 -8.20 -13.26 11.25
N GLN A 313 -8.19 -12.96 9.95
CA GLN A 313 -8.23 -13.99 8.90
C GLN A 313 -6.96 -14.83 8.88
N CYS A 314 -5.77 -14.21 9.00
CA CYS A 314 -4.49 -14.91 9.10
C CYS A 314 -4.44 -15.82 10.34
N LEU A 315 -4.91 -15.33 11.49
CA LEU A 315 -5.04 -16.13 12.72
C LEU A 315 -5.98 -17.31 12.51
N ALA A 316 -7.17 -17.09 11.92
CA ALA A 316 -8.13 -18.14 11.67
C ALA A 316 -7.56 -19.25 10.77
N PHE A 317 -6.85 -18.85 9.71
CA PHE A 317 -6.20 -19.79 8.80
C PHE A 317 -5.08 -20.57 9.50
N THR A 318 -4.27 -19.89 10.31
CA THR A 318 -3.19 -20.55 11.05
C THR A 318 -3.71 -21.49 12.13
N TYR A 319 -4.76 -21.11 12.87
CA TYR A 319 -5.44 -21.99 13.79
C TYR A 319 -6.05 -23.23 13.11
N SER A 320 -6.62 -23.04 11.88
CA SER A 320 -7.11 -24.14 11.05
C SER A 320 -6.00 -25.16 10.75
N GLN A 321 -4.83 -24.68 10.30
CA GLN A 321 -3.68 -25.54 10.00
C GLN A 321 -3.17 -26.31 11.23
N LEU A 322 -3.36 -25.75 12.42
CA LEU A 322 -2.99 -26.39 13.70
C LEU A 322 -4.13 -27.26 14.29
N ASP A 323 -5.21 -27.53 13.51
CA ASP A 323 -6.40 -28.28 13.93
C ASP A 323 -7.13 -27.65 15.13
N ARG A 324 -6.97 -26.35 15.36
CA ARG A 324 -7.58 -25.56 16.45
C ARG A 324 -8.84 -24.84 15.96
N MET A 325 -9.86 -25.63 15.57
CA MET A 325 -11.07 -25.15 14.90
C MET A 325 -11.92 -24.17 15.72
N ASP A 326 -11.94 -24.31 17.05
CA ASP A 326 -12.73 -23.42 17.91
C ASP A 326 -12.15 -22.00 17.89
N GLU A 327 -10.82 -21.88 17.93
CA GLU A 327 -10.13 -20.61 17.84
C GLU A 327 -10.23 -20.02 16.44
N ALA A 328 -10.08 -20.83 15.40
CA ALA A 328 -10.29 -20.39 14.01
C ALA A 328 -11.68 -19.79 13.81
N THR A 329 -12.71 -20.45 14.31
CA THR A 329 -14.09 -19.98 14.20
C THR A 329 -14.30 -18.67 14.98
N LYS A 330 -13.73 -18.55 16.18
CA LYS A 330 -13.79 -17.29 16.97
C LYS A 330 -13.18 -16.11 16.23
N CYS A 331 -12.00 -16.28 15.62
CA CYS A 331 -11.37 -15.22 14.84
C CYS A 331 -12.23 -14.77 13.66
N ILE A 332 -12.85 -15.72 12.94
CA ILE A 332 -13.77 -15.38 11.83
C ILE A 332 -15.03 -14.66 12.35
N ASP A 333 -15.61 -15.13 13.45
CA ASP A 333 -16.81 -14.49 14.02
C ASP A 333 -16.50 -13.10 14.57
N GLU A 334 -15.29 -12.87 15.06
CA GLU A 334 -14.80 -11.56 15.47
C GLU A 334 -14.59 -10.65 14.27
N ALA A 335 -13.91 -11.11 13.23
CA ALA A 335 -13.74 -10.37 11.99
C ALA A 335 -15.08 -9.91 11.39
N LEU A 336 -16.11 -10.80 11.39
CA LEU A 336 -17.45 -10.50 10.87
C LEU A 336 -18.22 -9.45 11.70
N ARG A 337 -17.78 -9.10 12.91
CA ARG A 337 -18.38 -8.06 13.76
C ARG A 337 -17.76 -6.69 13.57
N LEU A 338 -16.58 -6.61 12.95
CA LEU A 338 -15.92 -5.33 12.71
C LEU A 338 -16.74 -4.47 11.74
N PRO A 339 -16.76 -3.14 11.92
CA PRO A 339 -17.31 -2.22 10.94
C PRO A 339 -16.38 -2.16 9.71
N ASP A 340 -16.89 -1.69 8.59
CA ASP A 340 -16.15 -1.32 7.38
C ASP A 340 -15.22 -2.40 6.81
N ILE A 341 -15.64 -3.68 6.92
CA ILE A 341 -14.90 -4.82 6.37
C ILE A 341 -15.49 -5.33 5.06
N ASN A 342 -14.66 -5.95 4.24
CA ASN A 342 -15.16 -6.78 3.15
C ASN A 342 -15.69 -8.12 3.70
N ARG A 343 -16.94 -8.10 4.15
CA ARG A 343 -17.62 -9.26 4.74
C ARG A 343 -17.59 -10.49 3.83
N ASN A 344 -17.62 -10.28 2.52
CA ASN A 344 -17.68 -11.38 1.55
C ASN A 344 -16.34 -12.13 1.49
N GLU A 345 -15.22 -11.42 1.59
CA GLU A 345 -13.91 -12.07 1.69
C GLU A 345 -13.77 -12.91 2.96
N VAL A 346 -14.17 -12.38 4.10
CA VAL A 346 -14.15 -13.13 5.37
C VAL A 346 -15.00 -14.40 5.28
N LEU A 347 -16.15 -14.35 4.59
CA LEU A 347 -17.00 -15.51 4.35
C LEU A 347 -16.33 -16.52 3.39
N VAL A 348 -15.54 -16.09 2.41
CA VAL A 348 -14.75 -17.01 1.57
C VAL A 348 -13.71 -17.73 2.43
N VAL A 349 -12.96 -17.02 3.28
CA VAL A 349 -12.00 -17.64 4.22
C VAL A 349 -12.70 -18.64 5.15
N ARG A 350 -13.87 -18.30 5.71
CA ARG A 350 -14.68 -19.22 6.50
C ARG A 350 -15.04 -20.49 5.71
N GLY A 351 -15.47 -20.30 4.46
CA GLY A 351 -15.82 -21.40 3.56
C GLY A 351 -14.62 -22.32 3.29
N HIS A 352 -13.45 -21.75 3.05
CA HIS A 352 -12.19 -22.46 2.86
C HIS A 352 -11.86 -23.34 4.08
N ILE A 353 -11.78 -22.74 5.27
CA ILE A 353 -11.48 -23.43 6.53
C ILE A 353 -12.49 -24.57 6.78
N MET A 354 -13.78 -24.33 6.57
CA MET A 354 -14.81 -25.37 6.73
C MET A 354 -14.65 -26.50 5.71
N LEU A 355 -14.24 -26.19 4.48
CA LEU A 355 -14.08 -27.20 3.43
C LEU A 355 -12.83 -28.05 3.68
N GLU A 356 -11.73 -27.46 4.11
CA GLU A 356 -10.50 -28.13 4.50
C GLU A 356 -10.74 -29.19 5.60
N HIS A 357 -11.61 -28.88 6.56
CA HIS A 357 -12.00 -29.80 7.64
C HIS A 357 -13.21 -30.68 7.32
N GLY A 358 -13.57 -30.83 6.05
CA GLY A 358 -14.65 -31.72 5.61
C GLY A 358 -16.07 -31.27 5.99
N LYS A 359 -16.25 -30.07 6.54
CA LYS A 359 -17.56 -29.48 6.89
C LYS A 359 -18.26 -28.89 5.66
N VAL A 360 -18.42 -29.70 4.61
CA VAL A 360 -18.84 -29.29 3.26
C VAL A 360 -20.14 -28.46 3.25
N LYS A 361 -21.12 -28.82 4.04
CA LYS A 361 -22.41 -28.07 4.08
C LYS A 361 -22.20 -26.63 4.59
N GLN A 362 -21.38 -26.46 5.61
CA GLN A 362 -21.09 -25.14 6.18
C GLN A 362 -20.24 -24.30 5.21
N ALA A 363 -19.29 -24.94 4.52
CA ALA A 363 -18.49 -24.30 3.48
C ALA A 363 -19.39 -23.77 2.35
N ILE A 364 -20.29 -24.60 1.81
CA ILE A 364 -21.22 -24.21 0.75
C ILE A 364 -22.10 -23.03 1.20
N THR A 365 -22.60 -23.04 2.44
CA THR A 365 -23.38 -21.91 2.96
C THR A 365 -22.57 -20.63 2.96
N SER A 366 -21.34 -20.67 3.49
CA SER A 366 -20.46 -19.51 3.53
C SER A 366 -20.13 -18.97 2.12
N PHE A 367 -19.85 -19.84 1.17
CA PHE A 367 -19.57 -19.46 -0.22
C PHE A 367 -20.80 -18.84 -0.92
N ILE A 368 -22.00 -19.42 -0.70
CA ILE A 368 -23.23 -18.86 -1.25
C ILE A 368 -23.50 -17.47 -0.65
N ASP A 369 -23.33 -17.32 0.67
CA ASP A 369 -23.55 -16.04 1.35
C ASP A 369 -22.54 -14.97 0.86
N ALA A 370 -21.28 -15.35 0.67
CA ALA A 370 -20.25 -14.47 0.10
C ALA A 370 -20.61 -14.03 -1.33
N TYR A 371 -20.97 -14.97 -2.19
CA TYR A 371 -21.28 -14.70 -3.59
C TYR A 371 -22.54 -13.84 -3.76
N ARG A 372 -23.58 -14.12 -2.97
CA ARG A 372 -24.81 -13.30 -2.96
C ARG A 372 -24.57 -11.92 -2.36
N GLY A 373 -23.84 -11.85 -1.25
CA GLY A 373 -23.51 -10.59 -0.57
C GLY A 373 -22.68 -9.64 -1.42
N SER A 374 -21.87 -10.18 -2.33
CA SER A 374 -21.08 -9.42 -3.29
C SER A 374 -21.84 -9.01 -4.56
N SER A 375 -23.16 -9.19 -4.60
CA SER A 375 -23.97 -8.98 -5.81
C SER A 375 -23.48 -9.82 -7.00
N PHE A 376 -23.05 -11.05 -6.72
CA PHE A 376 -22.54 -12.02 -7.70
C PHE A 376 -21.24 -11.59 -8.38
N SER A 377 -20.32 -10.93 -7.63
CA SER A 377 -19.00 -10.53 -8.10
C SER A 377 -18.20 -11.70 -8.66
N GLN A 378 -17.59 -11.49 -9.83
CA GLN A 378 -16.71 -12.48 -10.44
C GLN A 378 -15.42 -12.70 -9.64
N ASP A 379 -14.90 -11.66 -8.97
CA ASP A 379 -13.73 -11.79 -8.09
C ASP A 379 -13.99 -12.74 -6.92
N ILE A 380 -15.15 -12.57 -6.25
CA ILE A 380 -15.54 -13.48 -5.17
C ILE A 380 -15.77 -14.90 -5.71
N PHE A 381 -16.36 -15.05 -6.89
CA PHE A 381 -16.51 -16.36 -7.53
C PHE A 381 -15.15 -17.01 -7.82
N PHE A 382 -14.20 -16.25 -8.33
CA PHE A 382 -12.85 -16.74 -8.61
C PHE A 382 -12.11 -17.17 -7.32
N ARG A 383 -12.18 -16.36 -6.26
CA ARG A 383 -11.62 -16.72 -4.94
C ARG A 383 -12.25 -17.98 -4.34
N ILE A 384 -13.54 -18.17 -4.53
CA ILE A 384 -14.22 -19.42 -4.13
C ILE A 384 -13.68 -20.61 -4.96
N ALA A 385 -13.48 -20.43 -6.27
CA ALA A 385 -12.93 -21.48 -7.13
C ALA A 385 -11.51 -21.89 -6.69
N ILE A 386 -10.66 -20.90 -6.32
CA ILE A 386 -9.33 -21.15 -5.75
C ILE A 386 -9.48 -21.96 -4.45
N SER A 387 -10.31 -21.52 -3.53
CA SER A 387 -10.55 -22.24 -2.26
C SER A 387 -10.96 -23.69 -2.47
N VAL A 388 -11.84 -23.94 -3.45
CA VAL A 388 -12.30 -25.31 -3.80
C VAL A 388 -11.16 -26.14 -4.41
N TYR A 389 -10.29 -25.50 -5.22
CA TYR A 389 -9.11 -26.14 -5.80
C TYR A 389 -8.10 -26.53 -4.72
N ASP A 390 -7.73 -25.59 -3.85
CA ASP A 390 -6.73 -25.77 -2.80
C ASP A 390 -7.15 -26.85 -1.79
N CYS A 391 -8.46 -26.97 -1.51
CA CYS A 391 -9.01 -28.02 -0.66
C CYS A 391 -9.11 -29.39 -1.35
N GLY A 392 -8.59 -29.57 -2.57
CA GLY A 392 -8.48 -30.85 -3.24
C GLY A 392 -9.75 -31.31 -3.96
N TYR A 393 -10.58 -30.38 -4.44
CA TYR A 393 -11.79 -30.69 -5.24
C TYR A 393 -11.64 -30.31 -6.73
N PRO A 394 -10.64 -30.85 -7.47
CA PRO A 394 -10.30 -30.39 -8.82
C PRO A 394 -11.44 -30.54 -9.83
N THR A 395 -12.33 -31.52 -9.67
CA THR A 395 -13.49 -31.70 -10.56
C THR A 395 -14.51 -30.57 -10.45
N ILE A 396 -14.72 -30.04 -9.22
CA ILE A 396 -15.64 -28.92 -8.99
C ILE A 396 -14.94 -27.63 -9.41
N ALA A 397 -13.70 -27.44 -8.98
CA ALA A 397 -12.88 -26.29 -9.36
C ALA A 397 -12.75 -26.13 -10.87
N TYR A 398 -12.55 -27.22 -11.62
CA TYR A 398 -12.56 -27.21 -13.10
C TYR A 398 -13.81 -26.55 -13.66
N ARG A 399 -14.99 -26.93 -13.17
CA ARG A 399 -16.27 -26.37 -13.66
C ARG A 399 -16.38 -24.88 -13.35
N MET A 400 -15.90 -24.48 -12.18
CA MET A 400 -15.92 -23.07 -11.75
C MET A 400 -14.95 -22.23 -12.59
N PHE A 401 -13.69 -22.64 -12.69
CA PHE A 401 -12.71 -21.93 -13.52
C PHE A 401 -13.11 -21.92 -15.01
N LYS A 402 -13.71 -23.01 -15.51
CA LYS A 402 -14.23 -23.05 -16.87
C LYS A 402 -15.33 -22.00 -17.09
N SER A 403 -16.28 -21.90 -16.14
CA SER A 403 -17.34 -20.89 -16.19
C SER A 403 -16.77 -19.47 -16.12
N TYR A 404 -15.76 -19.25 -15.28
CA TYR A 404 -15.08 -17.97 -15.16
C TYR A 404 -14.37 -17.56 -16.45
N THR A 405 -13.52 -18.44 -17.00
CA THR A 405 -12.76 -18.16 -18.23
C THR A 405 -13.63 -18.05 -19.48
N ASP A 406 -14.81 -18.73 -19.52
CA ASP A 406 -15.75 -18.58 -20.64
C ASP A 406 -16.41 -17.18 -20.66
N VAL A 407 -16.57 -16.53 -19.47
CA VAL A 407 -17.06 -15.15 -19.36
C VAL A 407 -15.97 -14.14 -19.67
N HIS A 408 -14.70 -14.44 -19.32
CA HIS A 408 -13.52 -13.56 -19.44
C HIS A 408 -12.57 -14.02 -20.57
N ALA A 409 -13.12 -14.54 -21.67
CA ALA A 409 -12.35 -15.16 -22.74
C ALA A 409 -11.32 -14.23 -23.40
N ASP A 410 -11.57 -12.92 -23.40
CA ASP A 410 -10.72 -11.89 -24.01
C ASP A 410 -9.75 -11.22 -23.03
N ASP A 411 -9.84 -11.54 -21.74
CA ASP A 411 -9.00 -10.97 -20.70
C ASP A 411 -7.57 -11.54 -20.66
N ASN A 412 -6.77 -11.09 -19.71
CA ASN A 412 -5.35 -11.41 -19.49
C ASN A 412 -5.03 -12.91 -19.24
N GLY A 413 -6.02 -13.81 -19.36
CA GLY A 413 -5.81 -15.25 -19.19
C GLY A 413 -5.81 -15.75 -17.76
N GLU A 414 -6.36 -14.97 -16.82
CA GLU A 414 -6.55 -15.37 -15.42
C GLU A 414 -7.39 -16.65 -15.31
N GLY A 415 -6.95 -17.58 -14.46
CA GLY A 415 -7.61 -18.87 -14.23
C GLY A 415 -7.25 -19.97 -15.23
N LEU A 416 -6.52 -19.67 -16.30
CA LEU A 416 -6.12 -20.70 -17.29
C LEU A 416 -5.12 -21.69 -16.70
N ALA A 417 -4.19 -21.26 -15.86
CA ALA A 417 -3.24 -22.15 -15.19
C ALA A 417 -3.94 -23.08 -14.20
N TYR A 418 -4.93 -22.58 -13.46
CA TYR A 418 -5.78 -23.41 -12.60
C TYR A 418 -6.59 -24.43 -13.41
N LEU A 419 -7.13 -24.03 -14.58
CA LEU A 419 -7.81 -24.97 -15.47
C LEU A 419 -6.87 -26.07 -15.96
N ALA A 420 -5.65 -25.71 -16.39
CA ALA A 420 -4.64 -26.67 -16.80
C ALA A 420 -4.35 -27.65 -15.65
N SER A 421 -4.09 -27.14 -14.45
CA SER A 421 -3.81 -27.98 -13.29
C SER A 421 -5.02 -28.88 -12.94
N CYS A 422 -6.24 -28.35 -12.95
CA CYS A 422 -7.44 -29.18 -12.76
C CYS A 422 -7.53 -30.29 -13.82
N CYS A 423 -7.31 -29.99 -15.10
CA CYS A 423 -7.36 -30.99 -16.19
C CYS A 423 -6.32 -32.10 -15.99
N LYS A 424 -5.12 -31.76 -15.53
CA LYS A 424 -4.09 -32.73 -15.15
C LYS A 424 -4.57 -33.68 -14.06
N HIS A 425 -5.13 -33.13 -12.97
CA HIS A 425 -5.64 -33.92 -11.84
C HIS A 425 -6.86 -34.81 -12.18
N ILE A 426 -7.70 -34.38 -13.13
CA ILE A 426 -8.87 -35.16 -13.57
C ILE A 426 -8.62 -35.98 -14.85
N HIS A 427 -7.35 -36.11 -15.25
CA HIS A 427 -6.88 -36.92 -16.39
C HIS A 427 -7.48 -36.54 -17.76
N ARG A 428 -7.69 -35.25 -18.01
CA ARG A 428 -8.14 -34.70 -19.31
C ARG A 428 -6.95 -34.17 -20.09
N HIS A 429 -6.16 -35.06 -20.67
CA HIS A 429 -4.88 -34.70 -21.27
C HIS A 429 -4.99 -33.67 -22.41
N ASP A 430 -5.93 -33.83 -23.33
CA ASP A 430 -6.08 -32.92 -24.47
C ASP A 430 -6.43 -31.49 -24.02
N GLU A 431 -7.31 -31.38 -23.03
CA GLU A 431 -7.68 -30.08 -22.44
C GLU A 431 -6.53 -29.49 -21.62
N TYR A 432 -5.78 -30.34 -20.91
CA TYR A 432 -4.58 -29.91 -20.18
C TYR A 432 -3.58 -29.25 -21.13
N MET A 433 -3.20 -29.90 -22.22
CA MET A 433 -2.26 -29.35 -23.19
C MET A 433 -2.76 -28.03 -23.79
N LYS A 434 -4.04 -27.94 -24.11
CA LYS A 434 -4.65 -26.71 -24.61
C LYS A 434 -4.55 -25.56 -23.60
N TYR A 435 -4.97 -25.79 -22.35
CA TYR A 435 -4.96 -24.71 -21.33
C TYR A 435 -3.55 -24.38 -20.87
N LEU A 436 -2.62 -25.34 -20.85
CA LEU A 436 -1.20 -25.09 -20.59
C LEU A 436 -0.60 -24.11 -21.61
N GLU A 437 -0.80 -24.35 -22.92
CA GLU A 437 -0.34 -23.44 -23.97
C GLU A 437 -0.94 -22.03 -23.80
N MET A 438 -2.26 -21.97 -23.56
CA MET A 438 -2.94 -20.70 -23.38
C MET A 438 -2.47 -19.94 -22.12
N ALA A 439 -2.30 -20.62 -20.99
CA ALA A 439 -1.82 -20.05 -19.75
C ALA A 439 -0.41 -19.47 -19.91
N CYS A 440 0.51 -20.25 -20.46
CA CYS A 440 1.90 -19.84 -20.67
C CYS A 440 2.03 -18.62 -21.60
N ARG A 441 1.10 -18.48 -22.56
CA ARG A 441 1.10 -17.35 -23.49
C ARG A 441 0.42 -16.11 -22.96
N LYS A 442 -0.75 -16.25 -22.29
CA LYS A 442 -1.57 -15.12 -21.83
C LYS A 442 -1.19 -14.63 -20.45
N ASN A 443 -0.84 -15.55 -19.53
CA ASN A 443 -0.48 -15.22 -18.14
C ASN A 443 0.67 -16.12 -17.66
N PRO A 444 1.90 -15.85 -18.11
CA PRO A 444 3.06 -16.67 -17.77
C PRO A 444 3.36 -16.67 -16.26
N GLU A 445 3.03 -15.60 -15.55
CA GLU A 445 3.27 -15.51 -14.10
C GLU A 445 2.34 -16.44 -13.31
N GLU A 446 1.03 -16.44 -13.63
CA GLU A 446 0.11 -17.41 -13.05
C GLU A 446 0.53 -18.85 -13.40
N ALA A 447 0.96 -19.09 -14.66
CA ALA A 447 1.46 -20.37 -15.08
C ALA A 447 2.69 -20.82 -14.27
N ARG A 448 3.64 -19.92 -14.01
CA ARG A 448 4.81 -20.19 -13.16
C ARG A 448 4.39 -20.53 -11.74
N LYS A 449 3.49 -19.74 -11.15
CA LYS A 449 3.03 -19.90 -9.76
C LYS A 449 2.26 -21.21 -9.55
N ILE A 450 1.37 -21.56 -10.47
CA ILE A 450 0.44 -22.70 -10.29
C ILE A 450 1.01 -23.99 -10.83
N LEU A 451 1.76 -23.94 -11.94
CA LEU A 451 2.25 -25.12 -12.66
C LEU A 451 3.76 -25.33 -12.50
N GLY A 452 4.51 -24.32 -12.05
CA GLY A 452 5.97 -24.36 -12.00
C GLY A 452 6.54 -25.55 -11.24
N GLY A 453 5.86 -26.02 -10.19
CA GLY A 453 6.28 -27.22 -9.45
C GLY A 453 6.23 -28.53 -10.24
N ASP A 454 5.56 -28.54 -11.39
CA ASP A 454 5.47 -29.70 -12.29
C ASP A 454 6.63 -29.78 -13.31
N PHE A 455 7.45 -28.73 -13.38
CA PHE A 455 8.52 -28.55 -14.37
C PHE A 455 9.90 -28.44 -13.69
N PRO A 456 11.00 -28.67 -14.42
CA PRO A 456 12.35 -28.51 -13.89
C PRO A 456 12.59 -27.11 -13.32
N GLU A 457 13.35 -27.04 -12.24
CA GLU A 457 13.72 -25.78 -11.60
C GLU A 457 14.39 -24.82 -12.57
N GLY A 458 13.91 -23.57 -12.61
CA GLY A 458 14.42 -22.53 -13.51
C GLY A 458 13.90 -22.57 -14.94
N MET A 459 12.99 -23.51 -15.27
CA MET A 459 12.35 -23.51 -16.60
C MET A 459 11.36 -22.34 -16.72
N GLU A 460 11.41 -21.65 -17.85
CA GLU A 460 10.48 -20.54 -18.12
C GLU A 460 9.11 -21.05 -18.62
N PRO A 461 8.00 -20.37 -18.27
CA PRO A 461 6.66 -20.80 -18.68
C PRO A 461 6.49 -20.98 -20.19
N LYS A 462 7.18 -20.19 -21.01
CA LYS A 462 7.16 -20.31 -22.48
C LYS A 462 7.59 -21.69 -22.98
N ASP A 463 8.39 -22.42 -22.19
CA ASP A 463 8.97 -23.71 -22.54
C ASP A 463 8.15 -24.90 -21.98
N TYR A 464 7.17 -24.65 -21.10
CA TYR A 464 6.37 -25.71 -20.44
C TYR A 464 5.60 -26.58 -21.41
N TYR A 465 4.96 -25.96 -22.41
CA TYR A 465 4.17 -26.69 -23.42
C TYR A 465 5.03 -27.64 -24.24
N ASP A 466 6.16 -27.18 -24.77
CA ASP A 466 7.06 -28.00 -25.59
C ASP A 466 7.73 -29.11 -24.77
N TYR A 467 8.06 -28.81 -23.49
CA TYR A 467 8.58 -29.80 -22.56
C TYR A 467 7.57 -30.94 -22.35
N GLU A 468 6.32 -30.63 -22.04
CA GLU A 468 5.28 -31.63 -21.78
C GLU A 468 4.93 -32.42 -23.05
N LYS A 469 4.86 -31.75 -24.18
CA LYS A 469 4.65 -32.38 -25.50
C LYS A 469 5.75 -33.37 -25.88
N SER A 470 6.99 -33.13 -25.46
CA SER A 470 8.10 -34.04 -25.70
C SER A 470 8.05 -35.33 -24.88
N ARG A 471 7.23 -35.35 -23.81
CA ARG A 471 7.08 -36.47 -22.87
C ARG A 471 5.78 -37.26 -23.09
N SER A 472 4.86 -36.73 -23.85
CA SER A 472 3.58 -37.36 -24.25
C SER A 472 3.77 -38.22 -25.46
#